data_45359e272c82957bdb031da775ea03a4
#
_entry.id   45359e272c82957bdb031da775ea03a4
#
_cell.length_a   1.000
_cell.length_b   1.000
_cell.length_c   1.000
_cell.angle_alpha   90.00
_cell.angle_beta   90.00
_cell.angle_gamma   90.00
#
_symmetry.space_group_name_H-M   'P 1'
#
loop_
_entity.id
_entity.type
_entity.pdbx_description
1 polymer ?
#
loop_
_entity_poly.entity_id
_entity_poly.type
_entity_poly.pdbx_seq_one_letter_code
_entity_poly.pdbx_strand_id
1 'polypeptide(L)'
;PAALTTVSLAACAAYAALTVIFWAVLRLGGLDRRTYLAPMIFGNTGNLGLPLALFAFGEAGFGYAVVIFAVMAILSFTFGLWLVSGGGSPARVLREPMVAATLLGGLFLWQGWQTPQWLTNTLELTGQMAIPMMLITLGVAIARLHPSHFLPPLGLSLVRVAICTAVAWAVGYGFGLEGVALAVTILQIATPVAVTSYMLAEKYGADADAVAGLVVVSTIVSVVSIPATLGFLV
;
A
#
# COMPACT_ATOMS: atom_id res chain seq x y z
N PRO A 1 -3.24 17.33 -14.23
CA PRO A 1 -2.98 17.77 -12.84
C PRO A 1 -4.21 17.56 -11.95
N ALA A 2 -5.41 18.00 -12.32
CA ALA A 2 -6.62 17.89 -11.48
C ALA A 2 -6.95 16.44 -11.09
N ALA A 3 -6.92 15.49 -12.04
CA ALA A 3 -7.21 14.09 -11.77
C ALA A 3 -6.26 13.45 -10.75
N LEU A 4 -4.96 13.77 -10.82
CA LEU A 4 -3.97 13.26 -9.84
C LEU A 4 -4.22 13.83 -8.44
N THR A 5 -4.60 15.10 -8.34
CA THR A 5 -4.95 15.71 -7.06
C THR A 5 -6.19 15.06 -6.45
N THR A 6 -7.23 14.80 -7.27
CA THR A 6 -8.44 14.10 -6.81
C THR A 6 -8.12 12.70 -6.33
N VAL A 7 -7.29 11.93 -7.06
CA VAL A 7 -6.85 10.60 -6.64
C VAL A 7 -6.04 10.66 -5.34
N SER A 8 -5.15 11.65 -5.17
CA SER A 8 -4.40 11.84 -3.92
C SER A 8 -5.32 12.10 -2.73
N LEU A 9 -6.31 12.99 -2.89
CA LEU A 9 -7.28 13.30 -1.84
C LEU A 9 -8.16 12.10 -1.51
N ALA A 10 -8.63 11.36 -2.53
CA ALA A 10 -9.38 10.14 -2.35
C ALA A 10 -8.55 9.07 -1.61
N ALA A 11 -7.28 8.90 -1.95
CA ALA A 11 -6.38 7.99 -1.23
C ALA A 11 -6.21 8.40 0.24
N CYS A 12 -5.98 9.67 0.53
CA CYS A 12 -5.89 10.17 1.90
C CYS A 12 -7.19 9.92 2.69
N ALA A 13 -8.34 10.20 2.09
CA ALA A 13 -9.65 9.96 2.70
C ALA A 13 -9.88 8.47 2.96
N ALA A 14 -9.53 7.60 2.00
CA ALA A 14 -9.66 6.16 2.16
C ALA A 14 -8.77 5.63 3.29
N TYR A 15 -7.51 6.03 3.39
CA TYR A 15 -6.61 5.62 4.48
C TYR A 15 -7.07 6.16 5.84
N ALA A 16 -7.64 7.37 5.90
CA ALA A 16 -8.24 7.89 7.12
C ALA A 16 -9.47 7.06 7.55
N ALA A 17 -10.38 6.74 6.61
CA ALA A 17 -11.53 5.90 6.86
C ALA A 17 -11.12 4.49 7.33
N LEU A 18 -10.15 3.85 6.62
CA LEU A 18 -9.62 2.55 7.00
C LEU A 18 -8.99 2.56 8.40
N THR A 19 -8.30 3.63 8.77
CA THR A 19 -7.73 3.79 10.12
C THR A 19 -8.82 3.73 11.18
N VAL A 20 -9.90 4.48 11.02
CA VAL A 20 -11.02 4.49 11.97
C VAL A 20 -11.72 3.14 12.01
N ILE A 21 -12.03 2.56 10.86
CA ILE A 21 -12.76 1.30 10.76
C ILE A 21 -11.93 0.16 11.38
N PHE A 22 -10.66 0.00 11.00
CA PHE A 22 -9.84 -1.07 11.56
C PHE A 22 -9.48 -0.85 13.02
N TRP A 23 -9.34 0.40 13.46
CA TRP A 23 -9.22 0.67 14.89
C TRP A 23 -10.45 0.15 15.66
N ALA A 24 -11.66 0.38 15.15
CA ALA A 24 -12.89 -0.12 15.76
C ALA A 24 -12.99 -1.65 15.70
N VAL A 25 -12.68 -2.26 14.53
CA VAL A 25 -12.69 -3.72 14.34
C VAL A 25 -11.75 -4.41 15.32
N LEU A 26 -10.51 -3.93 15.43
CA LEU A 26 -9.51 -4.51 16.33
C LEU A 26 -9.88 -4.31 17.81
N ARG A 27 -10.48 -3.17 18.15
CA ARG A 27 -10.98 -2.91 19.50
C ARG A 27 -12.11 -3.87 19.89
N LEU A 28 -13.06 -4.10 18.99
CA LEU A 28 -14.18 -5.01 19.22
C LEU A 28 -13.72 -6.47 19.26
N GLY A 29 -12.72 -6.83 18.46
CA GLY A 29 -12.11 -8.16 18.44
C GLY A 29 -11.12 -8.43 19.55
N GLY A 30 -10.81 -7.45 20.42
CA GLY A 30 -9.81 -7.61 21.49
C GLY A 30 -8.39 -7.84 20.99
N LEU A 31 -8.08 -7.44 19.74
CA LEU A 31 -6.79 -7.67 19.11
C LEU A 31 -5.79 -6.53 19.39
N ASP A 32 -4.51 -6.87 19.49
CA ASP A 32 -3.46 -5.89 19.73
C ASP A 32 -3.30 -4.91 18.56
N ARG A 33 -3.54 -3.64 18.82
CA ARG A 33 -3.48 -2.59 17.82
C ARG A 33 -2.06 -2.32 17.33
N ARG A 34 -1.06 -2.52 18.20
CA ARG A 34 0.34 -2.31 17.84
C ARG A 34 0.79 -3.30 16.77
N THR A 35 0.32 -4.54 16.88
CA THR A 35 0.61 -5.63 15.93
C THR A 35 -0.22 -5.51 14.65
N TYR A 36 -1.53 -5.26 14.76
CA TYR A 36 -2.45 -5.47 13.63
C TYR A 36 -2.87 -4.20 12.90
N LEU A 37 -2.88 -3.01 13.54
CA LEU A 37 -3.51 -1.84 12.93
C LEU A 37 -2.79 -1.38 11.66
N ALA A 38 -1.47 -1.23 11.68
CA ALA A 38 -0.71 -0.84 10.50
C ALA A 38 -0.81 -1.87 9.34
N PRO A 39 -0.64 -3.20 9.59
CA PRO A 39 -0.86 -4.21 8.55
C PRO A 39 -2.28 -4.22 7.96
N MET A 40 -3.30 -3.95 8.77
CA MET A 40 -4.67 -3.91 8.26
C MET A 40 -4.96 -2.68 7.39
N ILE A 41 -4.31 -1.54 7.65
CA ILE A 41 -4.47 -0.31 6.87
C ILE A 41 -3.63 -0.36 5.60
N PHE A 42 -2.32 -0.65 5.71
CA PHE A 42 -1.37 -0.48 4.62
C PHE A 42 -1.18 -1.75 3.80
N GLY A 43 -1.50 -1.64 2.50
CA GLY A 43 -1.36 -2.71 1.53
C GLY A 43 -0.01 -2.72 0.83
N ASN A 44 0.24 -3.80 0.09
CA ASN A 44 1.44 -3.98 -0.74
C ASN A 44 1.29 -3.25 -2.09
N THR A 45 1.02 -1.94 -2.00
CA THR A 45 0.79 -1.07 -3.17
C THR A 45 2.04 -0.94 -4.05
N GLY A 46 3.24 -1.03 -3.45
CA GLY A 46 4.52 -0.99 -4.17
C GLY A 46 4.78 -2.30 -4.91
N ASN A 47 5.20 -3.35 -4.20
CA ASN A 47 5.72 -4.57 -4.84
C ASN A 47 4.67 -5.35 -5.64
N LEU A 48 3.39 -5.21 -5.31
CA LEU A 48 2.30 -5.88 -6.02
C LEU A 48 1.42 -4.89 -6.79
N GLY A 49 1.03 -3.80 -6.16
CA GLY A 49 0.05 -2.86 -6.72
C GLY A 49 0.55 -2.14 -7.96
N LEU A 50 1.79 -1.62 -7.97
CA LEU A 50 2.37 -0.93 -9.13
C LEU A 50 2.48 -1.84 -10.36
N PRO A 51 3.07 -3.07 -10.25
CA PRO A 51 3.09 -3.99 -11.38
C PRO A 51 1.71 -4.36 -11.90
N LEU A 52 0.77 -4.64 -11.01
CA LEU A 52 -0.60 -4.99 -11.41
C LEU A 52 -1.32 -3.84 -12.13
N ALA A 53 -1.14 -2.61 -11.64
CA ALA A 53 -1.74 -1.44 -12.29
C ALA A 53 -1.17 -1.23 -13.71
N LEU A 54 0.16 -1.44 -13.88
CA LEU A 54 0.78 -1.36 -15.19
C LEU A 54 0.27 -2.44 -16.13
N PHE A 55 0.19 -3.69 -15.66
CA PHE A 55 -0.24 -4.84 -16.49
C PHE A 55 -1.72 -4.77 -16.86
N ALA A 56 -2.59 -4.30 -15.95
CA ALA A 56 -4.02 -4.24 -16.19
C ALA A 56 -4.48 -2.99 -16.94
N PHE A 57 -3.82 -1.84 -16.73
CA PHE A 57 -4.30 -0.54 -17.20
C PHE A 57 -3.24 0.28 -17.94
N GLY A 58 -2.06 -0.28 -18.21
CA GLY A 58 -0.95 0.39 -18.91
C GLY A 58 -0.40 1.61 -18.16
N GLU A 59 0.25 2.51 -18.90
CA GLU A 59 0.90 3.70 -18.34
C GLU A 59 -0.07 4.66 -17.62
N ALA A 60 -1.31 4.77 -18.12
CA ALA A 60 -2.33 5.61 -17.48
C ALA A 60 -2.66 5.09 -16.07
N GLY A 61 -2.85 3.78 -15.93
CA GLY A 61 -3.08 3.15 -14.63
C GLY A 61 -1.87 3.22 -13.72
N PHE A 62 -0.68 3.03 -14.27
CA PHE A 62 0.57 3.15 -13.54
C PHE A 62 0.75 4.54 -12.92
N GLY A 63 0.44 5.62 -13.67
CA GLY A 63 0.50 6.99 -13.16
C GLY A 63 -0.38 7.22 -11.93
N TYR A 64 -1.63 6.73 -11.94
CA TYR A 64 -2.50 6.80 -10.76
C TYR A 64 -1.99 5.93 -9.60
N ALA A 65 -1.50 4.75 -9.91
CA ALA A 65 -0.96 3.84 -8.90
C ALA A 65 0.26 4.41 -8.16
N VAL A 66 1.16 5.11 -8.87
CA VAL A 66 2.31 5.80 -8.28
C VAL A 66 1.86 6.87 -7.28
N VAL A 67 0.82 7.64 -7.61
CA VAL A 67 0.28 8.66 -6.70
C VAL A 67 -0.28 8.03 -5.43
N ILE A 68 -1.07 6.96 -5.54
CA ILE A 68 -1.64 6.26 -4.39
C ILE A 68 -0.53 5.61 -3.55
N PHE A 69 0.46 4.99 -4.21
CA PHE A 69 1.64 4.44 -3.56
C PHE A 69 2.42 5.51 -2.77
N ALA A 70 2.59 6.71 -3.35
CA ALA A 70 3.26 7.83 -2.68
C ALA A 70 2.53 8.24 -1.39
N VAL A 71 1.20 8.40 -1.45
CA VAL A 71 0.36 8.68 -0.27
C VAL A 71 0.51 7.57 0.77
N MET A 72 0.38 6.31 0.36
CA MET A 72 0.52 5.15 1.24
C MET A 72 1.90 5.11 1.89
N ALA A 73 2.98 5.32 1.12
CA ALA A 73 4.34 5.28 1.62
C ALA A 73 4.58 6.35 2.69
N ILE A 74 4.15 7.59 2.44
CA ILE A 74 4.23 8.66 3.43
C ILE A 74 3.48 8.27 4.71
N LEU A 75 2.23 7.84 4.61
CA LEU A 75 1.42 7.48 5.77
C LEU A 75 1.97 6.24 6.50
N SER A 76 2.44 5.23 5.77
CA SER A 76 2.99 4.00 6.36
C SER A 76 4.29 4.27 7.13
N PHE A 77 5.20 5.04 6.54
CA PHE A 77 6.48 5.36 7.19
C PHE A 77 6.40 6.51 8.20
N THR A 78 5.29 7.23 8.29
CA THR A 78 5.01 8.23 9.33
C THR A 78 4.12 7.62 10.43
N PHE A 79 2.84 7.57 10.15
CA PHE A 79 1.80 7.13 11.07
C PHE A 79 1.91 5.61 11.38
N GLY A 80 2.13 4.78 10.36
CA GLY A 80 2.29 3.34 10.53
C GLY A 80 3.51 3.00 11.40
N LEU A 81 4.62 3.64 11.13
CA LEU A 81 5.84 3.51 11.93
C LEU A 81 5.61 3.96 13.38
N TRP A 82 4.92 5.07 13.59
CA TRP A 82 4.57 5.56 14.94
C TRP A 82 3.70 4.56 15.69
N LEU A 83 2.72 3.95 15.04
CA LEU A 83 1.85 2.91 15.64
C LEU A 83 2.66 1.71 16.13
N VAL A 84 3.53 1.15 15.26
CA VAL A 84 4.28 -0.07 15.56
C VAL A 84 5.40 0.19 16.57
N SER A 85 6.05 1.35 16.52
CA SER A 85 7.14 1.70 17.44
C SER A 85 6.69 2.09 18.85
N GLY A 86 5.37 2.26 19.06
CA GLY A 86 4.86 2.71 20.36
C GLY A 86 5.16 4.17 20.69
N GLY A 87 5.30 5.05 19.68
CA GLY A 87 5.54 6.48 19.84
C GLY A 87 6.99 6.90 19.60
N GLY A 88 7.47 6.78 18.37
CA GLY A 88 8.82 7.19 17.97
C GLY A 88 8.91 8.66 17.54
N SER A 89 10.15 9.19 17.46
CA SER A 89 10.40 10.56 16.99
C SER A 89 10.07 10.74 15.51
N PRO A 90 9.29 11.77 15.11
CA PRO A 90 8.99 12.05 13.70
C PRO A 90 10.24 12.33 12.84
N ALA A 91 11.36 12.71 13.44
CA ALA A 91 12.61 12.92 12.70
C ALA A 91 13.17 11.65 12.03
N ARG A 92 12.80 10.44 12.48
CA ARG A 92 13.19 9.19 11.84
C ARG A 92 12.53 9.00 10.46
N VAL A 93 11.35 9.54 10.29
CA VAL A 93 10.58 9.49 9.05
C VAL A 93 11.32 10.14 7.89
N LEU A 94 11.89 11.31 8.12
CA LEU A 94 12.63 12.05 7.09
C LEU A 94 13.95 11.37 6.67
N ARG A 95 14.40 10.38 7.43
CA ARG A 95 15.58 9.57 7.09
C ARG A 95 15.26 8.35 6.22
N GLU A 96 13.98 8.05 6.02
CA GLU A 96 13.59 6.96 5.11
C GLU A 96 13.77 7.40 3.66
N PRO A 97 14.62 6.72 2.86
CA PRO A 97 14.93 7.13 1.49
C PRO A 97 13.69 7.23 0.60
N MET A 98 12.70 6.38 0.83
CA MET A 98 11.45 6.36 0.07
C MET A 98 10.63 7.63 0.33
N VAL A 99 10.53 8.08 1.58
CA VAL A 99 9.83 9.34 1.93
C VAL A 99 10.55 10.53 1.32
N ALA A 100 11.89 10.59 1.44
CA ALA A 100 12.68 11.66 0.85
C ALA A 100 12.53 11.71 -0.69
N ALA A 101 12.61 10.56 -1.37
CA ALA A 101 12.43 10.49 -2.82
C ALA A 101 11.02 10.91 -3.26
N THR A 102 9.98 10.49 -2.51
CA THR A 102 8.58 10.88 -2.80
C THR A 102 8.37 12.38 -2.64
N LEU A 103 8.88 12.97 -1.56
CA LEU A 103 8.77 14.42 -1.33
C LEU A 103 9.52 15.22 -2.39
N LEU A 104 10.74 14.76 -2.76
CA LEU A 104 11.53 15.39 -3.81
C LEU A 104 10.83 15.30 -5.18
N GLY A 105 10.33 14.12 -5.56
CA GLY A 105 9.57 13.93 -6.78
C GLY A 105 8.29 14.79 -6.83
N GLY A 106 7.57 14.88 -5.71
CA GLY A 106 6.41 15.76 -5.57
C GLY A 106 6.77 17.24 -5.74
N LEU A 107 7.91 17.68 -5.21
CA LEU A 107 8.41 19.04 -5.37
C LEU A 107 8.74 19.35 -6.84
N PHE A 108 9.42 18.43 -7.53
CA PHE A 108 9.73 18.57 -8.96
C PHE A 108 8.46 18.69 -9.79
N LEU A 109 7.45 17.84 -9.50
CA LEU A 109 6.16 17.87 -10.18
C LEU A 109 5.41 19.19 -9.93
N TRP A 110 5.41 19.68 -8.68
CA TRP A 110 4.73 20.93 -8.31
C TRP A 110 5.37 22.15 -8.96
N GLN A 111 6.70 22.20 -9.00
CA GLN A 111 7.45 23.32 -9.58
C GLN A 111 7.60 23.22 -11.12
N GLY A 112 7.20 22.09 -11.72
CA GLY A 112 7.40 21.84 -13.15
C GLY A 112 8.88 21.72 -13.54
N TRP A 113 9.75 21.40 -12.59
CA TRP A 113 11.18 21.25 -12.86
C TRP A 113 11.46 20.00 -13.68
N GLN A 114 12.43 20.13 -14.57
CA GLN A 114 12.93 19.01 -15.37
C GLN A 114 14.40 18.71 -15.01
N THR A 115 14.74 17.45 -14.97
CA THR A 115 16.12 17.02 -14.80
C THR A 115 16.89 17.16 -16.11
N PRO A 116 18.22 17.40 -16.06
CA PRO A 116 19.08 17.32 -17.26
C PRO A 116 18.91 15.95 -17.94
N GLN A 117 19.01 15.91 -19.28
CA GLN A 117 18.73 14.71 -20.08
C GLN A 117 19.49 13.46 -19.61
N TRP A 118 20.77 13.61 -19.28
CA TRP A 118 21.59 12.50 -18.78
C TRP A 118 21.05 11.91 -17.47
N LEU A 119 20.52 12.76 -16.58
CA LEU A 119 19.95 12.33 -15.30
C LEU A 119 18.57 11.69 -15.53
N THR A 120 17.74 12.28 -16.40
CA THR A 120 16.46 11.69 -16.79
C THR A 120 16.67 10.28 -17.35
N ASN A 121 17.56 10.10 -18.30
CA ASN A 121 17.86 8.79 -18.90
C ASN A 121 18.35 7.77 -17.85
N THR A 122 19.17 8.23 -16.91
CA THR A 122 19.66 7.37 -15.81
C THR A 122 18.54 6.94 -14.88
N LEU A 123 17.65 7.88 -14.51
CA LEU A 123 16.50 7.60 -13.65
C LEU A 123 15.50 6.67 -14.35
N GLU A 124 15.24 6.87 -15.63
CA GLU A 124 14.38 6.00 -16.44
C GLU A 124 14.92 4.58 -16.53
N LEU A 125 16.21 4.42 -16.89
CA LEU A 125 16.85 3.11 -16.98
C LEU A 125 16.83 2.38 -15.64
N THR A 126 17.15 3.07 -14.56
CA THR A 126 17.10 2.50 -13.20
C THR A 126 15.67 2.17 -12.78
N GLY A 127 14.73 3.06 -13.12
CA GLY A 127 13.30 2.89 -12.83
C GLY A 127 12.69 1.66 -13.52
N GLN A 128 13.12 1.34 -14.74
CA GLN A 128 12.66 0.14 -15.46
C GLN A 128 12.99 -1.17 -14.73
N MET A 129 14.03 -1.19 -13.91
CA MET A 129 14.38 -2.35 -13.09
C MET A 129 13.47 -2.48 -11.85
N ALA A 130 12.77 -1.43 -11.46
CA ALA A 130 12.01 -1.41 -10.21
C ALA A 130 10.92 -2.49 -10.19
N ILE A 131 10.12 -2.61 -11.25
CA ILE A 131 9.01 -3.58 -11.31
C ILE A 131 9.50 -5.04 -11.23
N PRO A 132 10.47 -5.50 -12.05
CA PRO A 132 11.02 -6.85 -11.90
C PRO A 132 11.60 -7.10 -10.50
N MET A 133 12.32 -6.13 -9.94
CA MET A 133 12.90 -6.25 -8.61
C MET A 133 11.84 -6.32 -7.50
N MET A 134 10.75 -5.55 -7.62
CA MET A 134 9.61 -5.60 -6.69
C MET A 134 8.96 -6.98 -6.68
N LEU A 135 8.74 -7.60 -7.84
CA LEU A 135 8.14 -8.93 -7.93
C LEU A 135 9.07 -10.03 -7.40
N ILE A 136 10.37 -9.96 -7.71
CA ILE A 136 11.36 -10.90 -7.19
C ILE A 136 11.48 -10.78 -5.67
N THR A 137 11.59 -9.56 -5.14
CA THR A 137 11.68 -9.34 -3.70
C THR A 137 10.43 -9.77 -2.96
N LEU A 138 9.24 -9.60 -3.55
CA LEU A 138 8.00 -10.11 -3.01
C LEU A 138 8.02 -11.64 -2.92
N GLY A 139 8.42 -12.32 -3.99
CA GLY A 139 8.54 -13.78 -4.01
C GLY A 139 9.52 -14.31 -2.96
N VAL A 140 10.70 -13.70 -2.86
CA VAL A 140 11.72 -14.06 -1.86
C VAL A 140 11.20 -13.83 -0.44
N ALA A 141 10.53 -12.72 -0.20
CA ALA A 141 9.97 -12.39 1.12
C ALA A 141 8.91 -13.41 1.54
N ILE A 142 7.96 -13.74 0.66
CA ILE A 142 6.92 -14.74 0.95
C ILE A 142 7.53 -16.12 1.19
N ALA A 143 8.54 -16.52 0.43
CA ALA A 143 9.22 -17.81 0.60
C ALA A 143 9.97 -17.94 1.95
N ARG A 144 10.36 -16.82 2.55
CA ARG A 144 11.06 -16.78 3.86
C ARG A 144 10.12 -16.70 5.05
N LEU A 145 8.87 -16.30 4.85
CA LEU A 145 7.89 -16.19 5.92
C LEU A 145 7.29 -17.58 6.22
N HIS A 146 7.34 -17.99 7.49
CA HIS A 146 6.81 -19.27 7.95
C HIS A 146 5.74 -18.98 9.01
N PRO A 147 4.46 -18.80 8.61
CA PRO A 147 3.40 -18.54 9.57
C PRO A 147 3.14 -19.76 10.46
N SER A 148 3.09 -19.54 11.77
CA SER A 148 2.81 -20.59 12.76
C SER A 148 1.34 -21.04 12.72
N HIS A 149 0.43 -20.16 12.29
CA HIS A 149 -1.01 -20.40 12.22
C HIS A 149 -1.62 -19.80 10.97
N PHE A 150 -2.58 -20.51 10.35
CA PHE A 150 -3.26 -20.04 9.12
C PHE A 150 -4.70 -19.54 9.36
N LEU A 151 -5.41 -20.08 10.33
CA LEU A 151 -6.84 -19.78 10.53
C LEU A 151 -7.12 -18.34 10.99
N PRO A 152 -6.49 -17.82 12.06
CA PRO A 152 -6.74 -16.44 12.47
C PRO A 152 -6.37 -15.40 11.40
N PRO A 153 -5.21 -15.51 10.70
CA PRO A 153 -4.86 -14.64 9.58
C PRO A 153 -5.85 -14.71 8.42
N LEU A 154 -6.46 -15.86 8.16
CA LEU A 154 -7.44 -16.00 7.06
C LEU A 154 -8.69 -15.15 7.32
N GLY A 155 -9.26 -15.23 8.52
CA GLY A 155 -10.41 -14.42 8.89
C GLY A 155 -10.13 -12.92 8.77
N LEU A 156 -8.98 -12.46 9.31
CA LEU A 156 -8.57 -11.07 9.21
C LEU A 156 -8.29 -10.62 7.77
N SER A 157 -7.71 -11.51 6.94
CA SER A 157 -7.44 -11.22 5.51
C SER A 157 -8.72 -11.04 4.72
N LEU A 158 -9.73 -11.88 4.95
CA LEU A 158 -11.05 -11.76 4.30
C LEU A 158 -11.77 -10.47 4.73
N VAL A 159 -11.80 -10.18 6.03
CA VAL A 159 -12.35 -8.93 6.56
C VAL A 159 -11.63 -7.71 5.95
N ARG A 160 -10.30 -7.77 5.85
CA ARG A 160 -9.50 -6.71 5.26
C ARG A 160 -9.85 -6.48 3.78
N VAL A 161 -9.87 -7.52 2.97
CA VAL A 161 -10.22 -7.41 1.54
C VAL A 161 -11.61 -6.80 1.37
N ALA A 162 -12.61 -7.28 2.12
CA ALA A 162 -13.97 -6.77 2.03
C ALA A 162 -14.06 -5.28 2.42
N ILE A 163 -13.45 -4.89 3.55
CA ILE A 163 -13.48 -3.51 4.03
C ILE A 163 -12.68 -2.59 3.10
N CYS A 164 -11.46 -2.99 2.69
CA CYS A 164 -10.62 -2.18 1.81
C CYS A 164 -11.30 -1.95 0.45
N THR A 165 -11.88 -2.98 -0.15
CA THR A 165 -12.61 -2.85 -1.43
C THR A 165 -13.84 -1.94 -1.27
N ALA A 166 -14.65 -2.14 -0.22
CA ALA A 166 -15.84 -1.33 0.02
C ALA A 166 -15.49 0.15 0.27
N VAL A 167 -14.48 0.43 1.11
CA VAL A 167 -14.03 1.80 1.39
C VAL A 167 -13.45 2.46 0.15
N ALA A 168 -12.61 1.75 -0.62
CA ALA A 168 -12.03 2.29 -1.84
C ALA A 168 -13.09 2.62 -2.88
N TRP A 169 -14.10 1.76 -3.01
CA TRP A 169 -15.25 2.01 -3.90
C TRP A 169 -16.06 3.22 -3.44
N ALA A 170 -16.48 3.23 -2.18
CA ALA A 170 -17.31 4.32 -1.63
C ALA A 170 -16.61 5.68 -1.71
N VAL A 171 -15.32 5.73 -1.33
CA VAL A 171 -14.53 6.96 -1.40
C VAL A 171 -14.26 7.36 -2.84
N GLY A 172 -13.84 6.43 -3.70
CA GLY A 172 -13.57 6.73 -5.12
C GLY A 172 -14.83 7.29 -5.80
N TYR A 173 -15.98 6.67 -5.59
CA TYR A 173 -17.25 7.17 -6.11
C TYR A 173 -17.63 8.54 -5.51
N GLY A 174 -17.43 8.72 -4.20
CA GLY A 174 -17.69 10.00 -3.52
C GLY A 174 -16.82 11.16 -3.99
N PHE A 175 -15.62 10.88 -4.49
CA PHE A 175 -14.72 11.86 -5.13
C PHE A 175 -14.94 12.00 -6.64
N GLY A 176 -15.93 11.30 -7.22
CA GLY A 176 -16.21 11.34 -8.65
C GLY A 176 -15.14 10.67 -9.51
N LEU A 177 -14.40 9.68 -8.97
CA LEU A 177 -13.46 8.91 -9.76
C LEU A 177 -14.22 7.95 -10.67
N GLU A 178 -13.79 7.85 -11.93
CA GLU A 178 -14.40 7.00 -12.95
C GLU A 178 -13.32 6.22 -13.71
N GLY A 179 -13.73 5.17 -14.42
CA GLY A 179 -12.89 4.38 -15.31
C GLY A 179 -11.59 3.91 -14.65
N VAL A 180 -10.46 4.13 -15.30
CA VAL A 180 -9.14 3.66 -14.85
C VAL A 180 -8.74 4.24 -13.49
N ALA A 181 -9.08 5.50 -13.19
CA ALA A 181 -8.73 6.12 -11.91
C ALA A 181 -9.45 5.45 -10.73
N LEU A 182 -10.74 5.12 -10.88
CA LEU A 182 -11.50 4.38 -9.89
C LEU A 182 -10.98 2.95 -9.73
N ALA A 183 -10.79 2.25 -10.85
CA ALA A 183 -10.32 0.87 -10.87
C ALA A 183 -8.94 0.72 -10.18
N VAL A 184 -8.00 1.61 -10.49
CA VAL A 184 -6.68 1.63 -9.87
C VAL A 184 -6.76 1.97 -8.39
N THR A 185 -7.63 2.89 -7.98
CA THR A 185 -7.83 3.22 -6.56
C THR A 185 -8.31 2.00 -5.78
N ILE A 186 -9.29 1.27 -6.30
CA ILE A 186 -9.80 0.04 -5.68
C ILE A 186 -8.68 -1.01 -5.66
N LEU A 187 -8.01 -1.25 -6.78
CA LEU A 187 -6.92 -2.21 -6.87
C LEU A 187 -5.84 -1.94 -5.83
N GLN A 188 -5.35 -0.71 -5.75
CA GLN A 188 -4.24 -0.33 -4.86
C GLN A 188 -4.60 -0.49 -3.38
N ILE A 189 -5.78 -0.04 -2.98
CA ILE A 189 -6.21 -0.10 -1.58
C ILE A 189 -6.57 -1.53 -1.17
N ALA A 190 -7.08 -2.36 -2.10
CA ALA A 190 -7.41 -3.77 -1.85
C ALA A 190 -6.20 -4.72 -1.94
N THR A 191 -4.99 -4.23 -2.27
CA THR A 191 -3.77 -5.06 -2.26
C THR A 191 -3.57 -5.75 -0.91
N PRO A 192 -2.95 -6.96 -0.86
CA PRO A 192 -2.69 -7.69 0.39
C PRO A 192 -1.78 -6.90 1.33
N VAL A 193 -1.61 -7.40 2.54
CA VAL A 193 -0.75 -6.76 3.55
C VAL A 193 0.67 -6.57 3.03
N ALA A 194 1.24 -5.40 3.28
CA ALA A 194 2.60 -5.08 2.86
C ALA A 194 3.64 -5.94 3.60
N VAL A 195 4.62 -6.47 2.86
CA VAL A 195 5.75 -7.22 3.45
C VAL A 195 6.55 -6.36 4.44
N THR A 196 6.63 -5.06 4.19
CA THR A 196 7.26 -4.10 5.10
C THR A 196 6.65 -4.08 6.49
N SER A 197 5.36 -4.45 6.64
CA SER A 197 4.71 -4.55 7.94
C SER A 197 5.34 -5.61 8.83
N TYR A 198 5.75 -6.76 8.26
CA TYR A 198 6.50 -7.79 8.97
C TYR A 198 7.86 -7.25 9.45
N MET A 199 8.61 -6.60 8.56
CA MET A 199 9.92 -6.04 8.91
C MET A 199 9.82 -4.99 10.02
N LEU A 200 8.77 -4.18 10.01
CA LEU A 200 8.53 -3.18 11.05
C LEU A 200 8.14 -3.86 12.38
N ALA A 201 7.29 -4.88 12.35
CA ALA A 201 6.92 -5.64 13.53
C ALA A 201 8.14 -6.28 14.20
N GLU A 202 8.99 -6.93 13.41
CA GLU A 202 10.25 -7.53 13.91
C GLU A 202 11.20 -6.47 14.48
N LYS A 203 11.43 -5.37 13.76
CA LYS A 203 12.34 -4.28 14.16
C LYS A 203 11.91 -3.60 15.46
N TYR A 204 10.60 -3.46 15.67
CA TYR A 204 10.05 -2.70 16.81
C TYR A 204 9.43 -3.58 17.92
N GLY A 205 9.58 -4.90 17.83
CA GLY A 205 9.16 -5.83 18.87
C GLY A 205 7.64 -5.94 19.03
N ALA A 206 6.89 -5.86 17.91
CA ALA A 206 5.50 -6.30 17.83
C ALA A 206 5.47 -7.82 17.50
N ASP A 207 4.29 -8.43 17.43
CA ASP A 207 4.17 -9.85 17.09
C ASP A 207 4.45 -10.09 15.59
N ALA A 208 5.73 -10.31 15.28
CA ALA A 208 6.19 -10.53 13.90
C ALA A 208 5.61 -11.81 13.29
N ASP A 209 5.40 -12.88 14.08
CA ASP A 209 4.84 -14.15 13.59
C ASP A 209 3.38 -13.96 13.14
N ALA A 210 2.59 -13.25 13.93
CA ALA A 210 1.22 -12.92 13.58
C ALA A 210 1.14 -12.06 12.30
N VAL A 211 2.04 -11.07 12.16
CA VAL A 211 2.11 -10.25 10.94
C VAL A 211 2.61 -11.05 9.74
N ALA A 212 3.58 -11.97 9.91
CA ALA A 212 4.01 -12.88 8.86
C ALA A 212 2.85 -13.73 8.33
N GLY A 213 2.03 -14.26 9.24
CA GLY A 213 0.80 -14.97 8.90
C GLY A 213 -0.15 -14.14 8.05
N LEU A 214 -0.39 -12.88 8.44
CA LEU A 214 -1.23 -11.96 7.67
C LEU A 214 -0.67 -11.67 6.27
N VAL A 215 0.64 -11.42 6.16
CA VAL A 215 1.30 -11.16 4.87
C VAL A 215 1.11 -12.35 3.92
N VAL A 216 1.44 -13.56 4.37
CA VAL A 216 1.35 -14.77 3.53
C VAL A 216 -0.10 -15.06 3.16
N VAL A 217 -1.00 -15.11 4.14
CA VAL A 217 -2.39 -15.51 3.90
C VAL A 217 -3.13 -14.47 3.07
N SER A 218 -2.94 -13.17 3.35
CA SER A 218 -3.58 -12.12 2.53
C SER A 218 -3.05 -12.12 1.09
N THR A 219 -1.79 -12.46 0.86
CA THR A 219 -1.23 -12.59 -0.48
C THR A 219 -1.84 -13.79 -1.22
N ILE A 220 -2.04 -14.93 -0.55
CA ILE A 220 -2.73 -16.08 -1.14
C ILE A 220 -4.18 -15.72 -1.47
N VAL A 221 -4.90 -15.08 -0.55
CA VAL A 221 -6.28 -14.60 -0.78
C VAL A 221 -6.34 -13.63 -1.97
N SER A 222 -5.30 -12.81 -2.16
CA SER A 222 -5.26 -11.83 -3.24
C SER A 222 -5.19 -12.46 -4.64
N VAL A 223 -4.70 -13.70 -4.75
CA VAL A 223 -4.69 -14.46 -6.03
C VAL A 223 -6.10 -14.64 -6.59
N VAL A 224 -7.10 -14.72 -5.71
CA VAL A 224 -8.51 -14.85 -6.11
C VAL A 224 -9.22 -13.49 -6.05
N SER A 225 -9.00 -12.71 -4.98
CA SER A 225 -9.74 -11.46 -4.77
C SER A 225 -9.39 -10.36 -5.77
N ILE A 226 -8.13 -10.24 -6.20
CA ILE A 226 -7.72 -9.22 -7.17
C ILE A 226 -8.32 -9.47 -8.55
N PRO A 227 -8.19 -10.68 -9.16
CA PRO A 227 -8.85 -10.96 -10.43
C PRO A 227 -10.37 -10.83 -10.37
N ALA A 228 -11.00 -11.26 -9.27
CA ALA A 228 -12.43 -11.08 -9.08
C ALA A 228 -12.81 -9.60 -9.07
N THR A 229 -12.08 -8.77 -8.31
CA THR A 229 -12.32 -7.32 -8.26
C THR A 229 -12.10 -6.67 -9.63
N LEU A 230 -11.02 -7.01 -10.33
CA LEU A 230 -10.74 -6.49 -11.67
C LEU A 230 -11.81 -6.91 -12.68
N GLY A 231 -12.30 -8.15 -12.63
CA GLY A 231 -13.36 -8.63 -13.51
C GLY A 231 -14.71 -7.91 -13.35
N PHE A 232 -14.93 -7.19 -12.24
CA PHE A 232 -16.07 -6.29 -12.04
C PHE A 232 -15.81 -4.85 -12.48
N LEU A 233 -14.54 -4.47 -12.68
CA LEU A 233 -14.12 -3.08 -12.96
C LEU A 233 -13.70 -2.86 -14.42
N VAL A 234 -13.42 -3.93 -15.14
CA VAL A 234 -13.06 -3.95 -16.56
C VAL A 234 -14.16 -4.62 -17.38
#